data_4b7aa74d73de27870dc662d80afd3aa9
#
_entry.id   4b7aa74d73de27870dc662d80afd3aa9
#
_cell.length_a   1.000
_cell.length_b   1.000
_cell.length_c   1.000
_cell.angle_alpha   90.00
_cell.angle_beta   90.00
_cell.angle_gamma   90.00
#
_symmetry.space_group_name_H-M   'P 1'
#
loop_
_entity.id
_entity.type
_entity.pdbx_description
1 polymer ?
#
loop_
_entity_poly.entity_id
_entity_poly.type
_entity_poly.pdbx_seq_one_letter_code
_entity_poly.pdbx_strand_id
1 'polypeptide(L)'
;MKRITRRELGQMAAAAATARALPVGAQSPSADYIGPLTGLTAGLDDRRFDPVQYARDRYSAAPRRLRFQARTRLQAEEWQRTLRAKLTELVGGFPSARQPLRPATLETRAFPAYRREKVVFDSRDGVSVLAYVLLPTRAQAPAATVICIPGHGRGVDDIVGIDEQGRDRTDKPGYEHDFAIQVAEAGMAAVAIEPMGFGCRRDPLNARQGLAHKACEPAAGGALLLGETIIGWRVWDVMRTVDYIATRPELDANRIGCMGISGGGTAALFSAALEPRIRAAMVSGYLNTFRDSIGSLAHCVDNYVPGILNWAEMHDIAGLIAPRHLFVESGERDNIFPIGASRESVAHVRDVYRLFQAEDRLEHEVFPAEHSFWGKRGIPFIAQHL
;
A
#
# COMPACT_ATOMS: atom_id res chain seq x y z
N MET A 1 19.63 13.44 50.31
CA MET A 1 19.37 13.55 48.83
C MET A 1 19.57 15.01 48.44
N LYS A 2 20.65 15.31 47.66
CA LYS A 2 20.89 16.67 47.15
C LYS A 2 19.91 16.95 46.01
N ARG A 3 19.17 18.05 46.07
CA ARG A 3 18.28 18.51 45.02
C ARG A 3 19.13 19.06 43.87
N ILE A 4 18.98 18.47 42.70
CA ILE A 4 19.62 18.96 41.46
C ILE A 4 18.92 20.26 41.05
N THR A 5 19.67 21.31 40.78
CA THR A 5 19.13 22.61 40.40
C THR A 5 18.81 22.64 38.89
N ARG A 6 17.88 23.55 38.47
CA ARG A 6 17.54 23.76 37.05
C ARG A 6 18.76 24.06 36.16
N ARG A 7 19.81 24.67 36.77
CA ARG A 7 21.06 25.01 36.04
C ARG A 7 21.92 23.77 35.79
N GLU A 8 21.95 22.82 36.73
CA GLU A 8 22.66 21.55 36.59
C GLU A 8 21.93 20.64 35.58
N LEU A 9 20.60 20.66 35.58
CA LEU A 9 19.80 19.96 34.52
C LEU A 9 20.05 20.54 33.12
N GLY A 10 20.17 21.87 33.00
CA GLY A 10 20.50 22.55 31.75
C GLY A 10 21.89 22.21 31.25
N GLN A 11 22.86 22.07 32.16
CA GLN A 11 24.24 21.68 31.79
C GLN A 11 24.34 20.19 31.39
N MET A 12 23.58 19.31 32.02
CA MET A 12 23.48 17.90 31.60
C MET A 12 22.78 17.74 30.23
N ALA A 13 21.76 18.55 29.95
CA ALA A 13 21.11 18.57 28.63
C ALA A 13 22.05 19.12 27.53
N ALA A 14 22.88 20.11 27.85
CA ALA A 14 23.87 20.66 26.91
C ALA A 14 25.02 19.66 26.62
N ALA A 15 25.44 18.87 27.64
CA ALA A 15 26.47 17.84 27.46
C ALA A 15 25.95 16.62 26.63
N ALA A 16 24.65 16.31 26.70
CA ALA A 16 24.02 15.27 25.90
C ALA A 16 23.86 15.69 24.41
N ALA A 17 23.81 17.02 24.15
CA ALA A 17 23.65 17.53 22.78
C ALA A 17 24.94 17.52 21.95
N THR A 18 26.10 17.19 22.55
CA THR A 18 27.40 17.08 21.85
C THR A 18 27.84 15.65 21.58
N ALA A 19 27.02 14.65 21.86
CA ALA A 19 27.20 13.35 21.24
C ALA A 19 26.98 13.53 19.72
N ARG A 20 28.07 13.85 19.00
CA ARG A 20 28.12 13.76 17.54
C ARG A 20 27.58 12.38 17.19
N ALA A 21 26.38 12.32 16.61
CA ALA A 21 25.99 11.19 15.82
C ALA A 21 27.13 11.03 14.78
N LEU A 22 27.92 9.99 14.94
CA LEU A 22 28.81 9.57 13.87
C LEU A 22 27.92 9.47 12.65
N PRO A 23 28.25 10.10 11.52
CA PRO A 23 27.54 9.86 10.31
C PRO A 23 27.59 8.33 10.15
N VAL A 24 26.42 7.67 10.11
CA VAL A 24 26.30 6.38 9.47
C VAL A 24 26.65 6.71 8.02
N GLY A 25 27.95 6.68 7.72
CA GLY A 25 28.44 6.87 6.38
C GLY A 25 27.72 5.85 5.53
N ALA A 26 27.07 6.32 4.47
CA ALA A 26 26.85 5.48 3.31
C ALA A 26 28.26 4.92 3.01
N GLN A 27 28.50 3.69 3.42
CA GLN A 27 29.68 2.97 3.01
C GLN A 27 29.58 2.92 1.49
N SER A 28 30.46 3.66 0.83
CA SER A 28 30.76 3.39 -0.57
C SER A 28 30.93 1.88 -0.65
N PRO A 29 30.39 1.20 -1.68
CA PRO A 29 30.62 -0.23 -1.82
C PRO A 29 32.13 -0.42 -1.67
N SER A 30 32.51 -1.02 -0.54
CA SER A 30 33.92 -1.32 -0.29
C SER A 30 34.35 -2.21 -1.44
N ALA A 31 35.47 -1.87 -2.07
CA ALA A 31 36.13 -2.78 -2.96
C ALA A 31 36.08 -4.18 -2.31
N ASP A 32 35.41 -5.10 -2.98
CA ASP A 32 35.37 -6.54 -2.74
C ASP A 32 35.58 -6.99 -1.28
N TYR A 33 34.48 -7.10 -0.53
CA TYR A 33 34.51 -7.87 0.71
C TYR A 33 34.95 -9.29 0.36
N ILE A 34 36.23 -9.59 0.61
CA ILE A 34 36.74 -10.95 0.53
C ILE A 34 36.26 -11.66 1.80
N GLY A 35 35.15 -12.39 1.67
CA GLY A 35 34.57 -13.15 2.79
C GLY A 35 35.56 -14.18 3.34
N PRO A 36 35.40 -14.63 4.58
CA PRO A 36 36.29 -15.57 5.26
C PRO A 36 36.43 -16.93 4.56
N LEU A 37 35.53 -17.22 3.60
CA LEU A 37 35.55 -18.46 2.82
C LEU A 37 36.26 -18.33 1.47
N THR A 38 36.75 -17.15 1.10
CA THR A 38 37.44 -16.94 -0.16
C THR A 38 38.73 -17.77 -0.23
N GLY A 39 38.85 -18.55 -1.30
CA GLY A 39 39.98 -19.48 -1.50
C GLY A 39 39.90 -20.79 -0.70
N LEU A 40 38.88 -21.00 0.12
CA LEU A 40 38.60 -22.25 0.80
C LEU A 40 37.63 -23.08 -0.02
N THR A 41 38.04 -24.27 -0.45
CA THR A 41 37.19 -25.19 -1.23
C THR A 41 36.91 -26.49 -0.48
N ALA A 42 37.83 -26.95 0.34
CA ALA A 42 37.69 -28.25 1.06
C ALA A 42 36.57 -28.19 2.12
N GLY A 43 35.64 -29.14 2.05
CA GLY A 43 34.55 -29.27 3.02
C GLY A 43 33.39 -28.30 2.82
N LEU A 44 33.33 -27.57 1.66
CA LEU A 44 32.27 -26.62 1.34
C LEU A 44 31.28 -27.17 0.30
N ASP A 45 31.59 -28.28 -0.37
CA ASP A 45 30.81 -28.80 -1.51
C ASP A 45 29.32 -28.99 -1.21
N ASP A 46 28.96 -29.38 0.00
CA ASP A 46 27.57 -29.58 0.44
C ASP A 46 27.07 -28.45 1.37
N ARG A 47 27.81 -27.38 1.49
CA ARG A 47 27.47 -26.25 2.38
C ARG A 47 26.85 -25.11 1.61
N ARG A 48 25.80 -24.52 2.18
CA ARG A 48 25.12 -23.37 1.61
C ARG A 48 25.09 -22.22 2.63
N PHE A 49 25.53 -21.04 2.21
CA PHE A 49 25.63 -19.84 3.05
C PHE A 49 24.70 -18.70 2.53
N ASP A 50 24.00 -18.93 1.42
CA ASP A 50 23.10 -17.96 0.81
C ASP A 50 21.72 -17.99 1.48
N PRO A 51 21.36 -16.97 2.32
CA PRO A 51 20.08 -16.90 2.99
C PRO A 51 18.92 -16.61 2.01
N VAL A 52 19.21 -15.98 0.87
CA VAL A 52 18.18 -15.69 -0.14
C VAL A 52 17.80 -16.97 -0.86
N GLN A 53 18.79 -17.80 -1.23
CA GLN A 53 18.50 -19.11 -1.81
C GLN A 53 17.77 -20.02 -0.82
N TYR A 54 18.16 -20.00 0.45
CA TYR A 54 17.43 -20.73 1.49
C TYR A 54 15.95 -20.28 1.57
N ALA A 55 15.67 -18.98 1.51
CA ALA A 55 14.31 -18.46 1.51
C ALA A 55 13.53 -18.90 0.27
N ARG A 56 14.16 -18.93 -0.91
CA ARG A 56 13.56 -19.43 -2.16
C ARG A 56 13.23 -20.92 -2.10
N ASP A 57 14.11 -21.73 -1.54
CA ASP A 57 13.87 -23.16 -1.33
C ASP A 57 12.67 -23.36 -0.38
N ARG A 58 12.60 -22.58 0.70
CA ARG A 58 11.47 -22.57 1.65
C ARG A 58 10.17 -22.12 1.01
N TYR A 59 10.21 -21.13 0.12
CA TYR A 59 9.04 -20.70 -0.65
C TYR A 59 8.48 -21.88 -1.48
N SER A 60 9.35 -22.59 -2.20
CA SER A 60 8.94 -23.71 -3.04
C SER A 60 8.29 -24.85 -2.23
N ALA A 61 8.72 -25.03 -0.99
CA ALA A 61 8.18 -26.01 -0.05
C ALA A 61 7.02 -25.49 0.80
N ALA A 62 6.64 -24.22 0.65
CA ALA A 62 5.59 -23.60 1.47
C ALA A 62 4.23 -24.27 1.23
N PRO A 63 3.50 -24.64 2.28
CA PRO A 63 2.30 -25.47 2.15
C PRO A 63 1.11 -24.73 1.54
N ARG A 64 1.07 -23.38 1.61
CA ARG A 64 -0.05 -22.55 1.13
C ARG A 64 -1.40 -23.19 1.41
N ARG A 65 -1.68 -23.42 2.69
CA ARG A 65 -2.80 -24.26 3.19
C ARG A 65 -4.18 -23.76 2.74
N LEU A 66 -4.29 -22.48 2.43
CA LEU A 66 -5.51 -21.83 1.95
C LEU A 66 -5.38 -21.35 0.49
N ARG A 67 -4.48 -21.98 -0.31
CA ARG A 67 -4.47 -21.76 -1.75
C ARG A 67 -5.84 -22.14 -2.33
N PHE A 68 -6.27 -21.42 -3.36
CA PHE A 68 -7.55 -21.69 -3.99
C PHE A 68 -7.62 -23.10 -4.61
N GLN A 69 -8.61 -23.89 -4.19
CA GLN A 69 -8.85 -25.28 -4.69
C GLN A 69 -10.34 -25.57 -4.81
N ALA A 70 -11.20 -24.59 -4.63
CA ALA A 70 -12.65 -24.77 -4.72
C ALA A 70 -13.06 -25.21 -6.13
N ARG A 71 -14.09 -26.03 -6.21
CA ARG A 71 -14.69 -26.53 -7.45
C ARG A 71 -16.16 -26.11 -7.59
N THR A 72 -16.74 -25.55 -6.56
CA THR A 72 -18.11 -25.03 -6.54
C THR A 72 -18.13 -23.65 -5.91
N ARG A 73 -19.16 -22.87 -6.24
CA ARG A 73 -19.37 -21.54 -5.65
C ARG A 73 -19.42 -21.58 -4.13
N LEU A 74 -20.15 -22.55 -3.56
CA LEU A 74 -20.26 -22.69 -2.10
C LEU A 74 -18.88 -22.92 -1.44
N GLN A 75 -18.04 -23.79 -2.06
CA GLN A 75 -16.67 -23.99 -1.59
C GLN A 75 -15.81 -22.71 -1.73
N ALA A 76 -16.01 -21.94 -2.80
CA ALA A 76 -15.30 -20.68 -2.99
C ALA A 76 -15.72 -19.65 -1.93
N GLU A 77 -16.99 -19.54 -1.60
CA GLU A 77 -17.50 -18.66 -0.53
C GLU A 77 -16.95 -19.05 0.85
N GLU A 78 -16.89 -20.35 1.15
CA GLU A 78 -16.28 -20.87 2.40
C GLU A 78 -14.78 -20.58 2.45
N TRP A 79 -14.07 -20.83 1.36
CA TRP A 79 -12.66 -20.51 1.22
C TRP A 79 -12.41 -19.01 1.44
N GLN A 80 -13.20 -18.13 0.83
CA GLN A 80 -13.10 -16.69 1.04
C GLN A 80 -13.29 -16.30 2.52
N ARG A 81 -14.28 -16.88 3.21
CA ARG A 81 -14.48 -16.62 4.65
C ARG A 81 -13.26 -17.02 5.47
N THR A 82 -12.77 -18.23 5.22
CA THR A 82 -11.62 -18.79 5.95
C THR A 82 -10.34 -18.01 5.69
N LEU A 83 -10.03 -17.72 4.41
CA LEU A 83 -8.83 -16.96 4.07
C LEU A 83 -8.93 -15.51 4.55
N ARG A 84 -10.10 -14.87 4.49
CA ARG A 84 -10.27 -13.50 4.99
C ARG A 84 -10.04 -13.42 6.51
N ALA A 85 -10.55 -14.39 7.27
CA ALA A 85 -10.30 -14.47 8.71
C ALA A 85 -8.81 -14.67 9.01
N LYS A 86 -8.14 -15.58 8.29
CA LYS A 86 -6.69 -15.81 8.44
C LYS A 86 -5.87 -14.60 8.01
N LEU A 87 -6.22 -13.93 6.92
CA LEU A 87 -5.53 -12.73 6.46
C LEU A 87 -5.66 -11.59 7.48
N THR A 88 -6.84 -11.42 8.08
CA THR A 88 -7.06 -10.46 9.18
C THR A 88 -6.13 -10.76 10.36
N GLU A 89 -6.00 -12.02 10.76
CA GLU A 89 -5.07 -12.43 11.82
C GLU A 89 -3.61 -12.11 11.43
N LEU A 90 -3.19 -12.47 10.21
CA LEU A 90 -1.82 -12.31 9.75
C LEU A 90 -1.37 -10.85 9.62
N VAL A 91 -2.30 -9.93 9.31
CA VAL A 91 -1.98 -8.50 9.28
C VAL A 91 -1.98 -7.85 10.67
N GLY A 92 -2.26 -8.62 11.73
CA GLY A 92 -2.25 -8.18 13.14
C GLY A 92 -3.62 -7.82 13.70
N GLY A 93 -4.70 -8.09 12.96
CA GLY A 93 -6.06 -7.74 13.36
C GLY A 93 -6.37 -6.25 13.20
N PHE A 94 -7.53 -5.86 13.70
CA PHE A 94 -8.01 -4.47 13.67
C PHE A 94 -8.52 -4.06 15.06
N PRO A 95 -8.49 -2.75 15.40
CA PRO A 95 -9.07 -2.27 16.64
C PRO A 95 -10.52 -2.71 16.84
N SER A 96 -10.86 -3.20 18.01
CA SER A 96 -12.20 -3.67 18.36
C SER A 96 -13.24 -2.55 18.41
N ALA A 97 -12.80 -1.32 18.73
CA ALA A 97 -13.63 -0.13 18.80
C ALA A 97 -13.21 0.88 17.73
N ARG A 98 -14.19 1.48 17.05
CA ARG A 98 -13.98 2.60 16.14
C ARG A 98 -14.05 3.90 16.93
N GLN A 99 -12.94 4.61 17.01
CA GLN A 99 -12.90 5.94 17.63
C GLN A 99 -13.71 6.95 16.80
N PRO A 100 -14.25 8.02 17.38
CA PRO A 100 -14.84 9.12 16.65
C PRO A 100 -13.87 9.67 15.60
N LEU A 101 -14.35 9.94 14.39
CA LEU A 101 -13.50 10.44 13.28
C LEU A 101 -12.97 11.85 13.52
N ARG A 102 -13.70 12.72 14.21
CA ARG A 102 -13.38 14.14 14.45
C ARG A 102 -12.83 14.84 13.18
N PRO A 103 -13.54 14.83 12.06
CA PRO A 103 -13.02 15.38 10.81
C PRO A 103 -12.85 16.89 10.90
N ALA A 104 -11.77 17.41 10.31
CA ALA A 104 -11.54 18.83 10.15
C ALA A 104 -11.03 19.13 8.75
N THR A 105 -11.64 20.13 8.09
CA THR A 105 -11.15 20.70 6.83
C THR A 105 -10.14 21.79 7.14
N LEU A 106 -8.91 21.62 6.70
CA LEU A 106 -7.80 22.54 6.95
C LEU A 106 -7.68 23.62 5.87
N GLU A 107 -8.01 23.27 4.62
CA GLU A 107 -7.87 24.13 3.46
C GLU A 107 -8.88 23.71 2.39
N THR A 108 -9.36 24.70 1.61
CA THR A 108 -10.21 24.46 0.43
C THR A 108 -9.69 25.30 -0.73
N ARG A 109 -9.48 24.69 -1.88
CA ARG A 109 -9.08 25.35 -3.12
C ARG A 109 -9.99 24.97 -4.28
N ALA A 110 -10.35 25.93 -5.11
CA ALA A 110 -11.15 25.71 -6.31
C ALA A 110 -10.25 25.61 -7.55
N PHE A 111 -10.54 24.61 -8.37
CA PHE A 111 -9.93 24.39 -9.68
C PHE A 111 -11.04 24.32 -10.76
N PRO A 112 -10.74 24.47 -12.04
CA PRO A 112 -11.78 24.45 -13.07
C PRO A 112 -12.61 23.17 -13.13
N ALA A 113 -11.99 22.01 -12.85
CA ALA A 113 -12.64 20.70 -12.93
C ALA A 113 -13.08 20.14 -11.57
N TYR A 114 -12.55 20.63 -10.47
CA TYR A 114 -12.83 20.12 -9.12
C TYR A 114 -12.56 21.15 -8.02
N ARG A 115 -13.11 20.91 -6.83
CA ARG A 115 -12.71 21.56 -5.58
C ARG A 115 -11.87 20.59 -4.78
N ARG A 116 -10.68 20.99 -4.32
CA ARG A 116 -9.81 20.20 -3.46
C ARG A 116 -9.89 20.69 -2.02
N GLU A 117 -10.20 19.80 -1.12
CA GLU A 117 -10.19 20.02 0.33
C GLU A 117 -9.05 19.22 0.96
N LYS A 118 -8.23 19.87 1.79
CA LYS A 118 -7.28 19.19 2.67
C LYS A 118 -7.98 18.90 3.98
N VAL A 119 -8.09 17.63 4.35
CA VAL A 119 -8.83 17.18 5.53
C VAL A 119 -7.97 16.29 6.42
N VAL A 120 -8.28 16.29 7.70
CA VAL A 120 -7.74 15.32 8.66
C VAL A 120 -8.88 14.65 9.40
N PHE A 121 -8.71 13.38 9.75
CA PHE A 121 -9.65 12.64 10.59
C PHE A 121 -8.93 11.55 11.38
N ASP A 122 -9.52 11.12 12.50
CA ASP A 122 -8.89 10.13 13.36
C ASP A 122 -9.14 8.71 12.84
N SER A 123 -8.06 7.94 12.79
CA SER A 123 -8.09 6.53 12.39
C SER A 123 -8.17 5.61 13.61
N ARG A 124 -7.25 5.80 14.54
CA ARG A 124 -7.15 5.06 15.79
C ARG A 124 -6.72 6.01 16.90
N ASP A 125 -6.68 5.53 18.14
CA ASP A 125 -6.26 6.36 19.25
C ASP A 125 -4.85 6.92 19.02
N GLY A 126 -4.72 8.24 19.12
CA GLY A 126 -3.47 8.96 18.91
C GLY A 126 -2.97 9.06 17.48
N VAL A 127 -3.72 8.54 16.46
CA VAL A 127 -3.27 8.54 15.07
C VAL A 127 -4.36 9.05 14.12
N SER A 128 -4.01 10.07 13.33
CA SER A 128 -4.90 10.67 12.33
C SER A 128 -4.44 10.38 10.90
N VAL A 129 -5.38 10.43 9.96
CA VAL A 129 -5.16 10.39 8.51
C VAL A 129 -5.23 11.80 7.97
N LEU A 130 -4.23 12.19 7.16
CA LEU A 130 -4.33 13.32 6.25
C LEU A 130 -4.91 12.81 4.94
N ALA A 131 -5.87 13.53 4.38
CA ALA A 131 -6.42 13.23 3.07
C ALA A 131 -6.69 14.51 2.27
N TYR A 132 -6.74 14.37 0.94
CA TYR A 132 -7.31 15.37 0.05
C TYR A 132 -8.59 14.82 -0.56
N VAL A 133 -9.67 15.60 -0.45
CA VAL A 133 -10.96 15.28 -1.08
C VAL A 133 -11.10 16.17 -2.32
N LEU A 134 -11.12 15.53 -3.50
CA LEU A 134 -11.33 16.21 -4.78
C LEU A 134 -12.77 15.97 -5.20
N LEU A 135 -13.58 17.03 -5.18
CA LEU A 135 -15.01 17.01 -5.52
C LEU A 135 -15.18 17.56 -6.93
N PRO A 136 -15.57 16.73 -7.92
CA PRO A 136 -15.73 17.20 -9.31
C PRO A 136 -16.85 18.23 -9.43
N THR A 137 -16.61 19.30 -10.19
CA THR A 137 -17.58 20.41 -10.34
C THR A 137 -18.82 20.02 -11.14
N ARG A 138 -18.74 18.96 -11.97
CA ARG A 138 -19.82 18.53 -12.87
C ARG A 138 -20.54 17.26 -12.41
N ALA A 139 -20.12 16.62 -11.32
CA ALA A 139 -20.81 15.44 -10.82
C ALA A 139 -22.12 15.82 -10.10
N GLN A 140 -23.11 14.95 -10.23
CA GLN A 140 -24.30 15.02 -9.38
C GLN A 140 -23.94 14.45 -7.99
N ALA A 141 -24.32 15.16 -6.94
CA ALA A 141 -24.19 14.68 -5.58
C ALA A 141 -25.35 13.70 -5.22
N PRO A 142 -25.09 12.63 -4.46
CA PRO A 142 -23.78 12.19 -4.00
C PRO A 142 -22.94 11.52 -5.13
N ALA A 143 -21.67 11.89 -5.23
CA ALA A 143 -20.78 11.40 -6.27
C ALA A 143 -20.21 10.03 -5.91
N ALA A 144 -20.09 9.12 -6.90
CA ALA A 144 -19.27 7.92 -6.76
C ALA A 144 -17.87 8.31 -6.30
N THR A 145 -17.31 7.58 -5.33
CA THR A 145 -16.12 8.01 -4.62
C THR A 145 -15.01 6.97 -4.71
N VAL A 146 -13.80 7.40 -5.04
CA VAL A 146 -12.64 6.53 -5.16
C VAL A 146 -11.60 6.90 -4.12
N ILE A 147 -11.22 5.94 -3.29
CA ILE A 147 -10.08 6.07 -2.37
C ILE A 147 -8.80 5.88 -3.20
N CYS A 148 -7.94 6.90 -3.23
CA CYS A 148 -6.71 6.93 -4.01
C CYS A 148 -5.50 6.81 -3.07
N ILE A 149 -4.64 5.83 -3.29
CA ILE A 149 -3.51 5.52 -2.40
C ILE A 149 -2.20 5.61 -3.19
N PRO A 150 -1.31 6.59 -2.88
CA PRO A 150 -0.05 6.75 -3.58
C PRO A 150 0.92 5.60 -3.35
N GLY A 151 1.84 5.40 -4.28
CA GLY A 151 3.00 4.55 -4.11
C GLY A 151 4.12 5.23 -3.32
N HIS A 152 5.32 4.62 -3.36
CA HIS A 152 6.49 5.20 -2.70
C HIS A 152 6.94 6.47 -3.41
N GLY A 153 7.03 7.56 -2.67
CA GLY A 153 7.39 8.88 -3.16
C GLY A 153 7.30 9.91 -2.05
N ARG A 154 6.83 11.10 -2.38
CA ARG A 154 6.57 12.16 -1.40
C ARG A 154 5.28 11.93 -0.62
N GLY A 155 4.48 10.93 -0.98
CA GLY A 155 3.19 10.62 -0.40
C GLY A 155 2.03 11.17 -1.23
N VAL A 156 0.94 11.54 -0.58
CA VAL A 156 -0.31 11.93 -1.23
C VAL A 156 -0.16 13.15 -2.16
N ASP A 157 0.82 14.01 -1.92
CA ASP A 157 1.10 15.18 -2.76
C ASP A 157 1.43 14.80 -4.21
N ASP A 158 2.02 13.60 -4.44
CA ASP A 158 2.39 13.10 -5.77
C ASP A 158 1.19 12.75 -6.65
N ILE A 159 0.00 12.59 -6.06
CA ILE A 159 -1.20 12.20 -6.79
C ILE A 159 -2.29 13.30 -6.84
N VAL A 160 -2.05 14.44 -6.18
CA VAL A 160 -3.02 15.55 -6.09
C VAL A 160 -2.50 16.88 -6.65
N GLY A 161 -1.41 16.84 -7.42
CA GLY A 161 -0.88 18.02 -8.12
C GLY A 161 -0.19 19.03 -7.22
N ILE A 162 0.60 18.59 -6.24
CA ILE A 162 1.37 19.44 -5.34
C ILE A 162 2.87 19.21 -5.56
N ASP A 163 3.65 20.29 -5.74
CA ASP A 163 5.09 20.23 -5.91
C ASP A 163 5.85 20.08 -4.58
N GLU A 164 7.19 20.00 -4.67
CA GLU A 164 8.06 19.86 -3.48
C GLU A 164 8.06 21.07 -2.55
N GLN A 165 7.60 22.21 -3.03
CA GLN A 165 7.45 23.43 -2.26
C GLN A 165 6.04 23.63 -1.70
N GLY A 166 5.15 22.61 -1.87
CA GLY A 166 3.76 22.66 -1.42
C GLY A 166 2.86 23.54 -2.29
N ARG A 167 3.25 23.86 -3.53
CA ARG A 167 2.50 24.69 -4.47
C ARG A 167 1.75 23.81 -5.46
N ASP A 168 0.64 24.32 -5.98
CA ASP A 168 -0.10 23.64 -7.03
C ASP A 168 0.71 23.60 -8.34
N ARG A 169 0.66 22.47 -9.03
CA ARG A 169 1.24 22.26 -10.36
C ARG A 169 0.22 21.70 -11.33
N THR A 170 0.46 21.87 -12.61
CA THR A 170 -0.41 21.40 -13.71
C THR A 170 0.23 20.32 -14.56
N ASP A 171 1.56 20.20 -14.53
CA ASP A 171 2.27 19.07 -15.11
C ASP A 171 2.04 17.81 -14.24
N LYS A 172 2.18 16.64 -14.86
CA LYS A 172 1.98 15.33 -14.17
C LYS A 172 3.28 14.54 -14.16
N PRO A 173 4.33 15.02 -13.45
CA PRO A 173 5.61 14.35 -13.38
C PRO A 173 5.53 13.09 -12.51
N GLY A 174 6.61 12.29 -12.61
CA GLY A 174 6.72 11.07 -11.82
C GLY A 174 5.88 9.93 -12.37
N TYR A 175 5.97 8.79 -11.73
CA TYR A 175 5.35 7.54 -12.19
C TYR A 175 3.86 7.41 -11.82
N GLU A 176 3.34 8.30 -10.98
CA GLU A 176 1.96 8.25 -10.47
C GLU A 176 0.99 9.10 -11.29
N HIS A 177 1.51 10.08 -12.08
CA HIS A 177 0.74 10.91 -13.02
C HIS A 177 -0.49 11.60 -12.42
N ASP A 178 -0.44 12.02 -11.13
CA ASP A 178 -1.53 12.71 -10.42
C ASP A 178 -2.90 12.02 -10.57
N PHE A 179 -2.93 10.71 -10.41
CA PHE A 179 -4.12 9.91 -10.75
C PHE A 179 -5.37 10.26 -9.94
N ALA A 180 -5.25 10.85 -8.74
CA ALA A 180 -6.42 11.33 -8.00
C ALA A 180 -7.11 12.52 -8.72
N ILE A 181 -6.33 13.38 -9.42
CA ILE A 181 -6.88 14.43 -10.28
C ILE A 181 -7.58 13.80 -11.48
N GLN A 182 -7.00 12.76 -12.11
CA GLN A 182 -7.61 12.08 -13.24
C GLN A 182 -8.97 11.46 -12.86
N VAL A 183 -9.09 10.92 -11.63
CA VAL A 183 -10.36 10.41 -11.08
C VAL A 183 -11.40 11.55 -10.99
N ALA A 184 -11.02 12.73 -10.47
CA ALA A 184 -11.91 13.86 -10.37
C ALA A 184 -12.30 14.43 -11.75
N GLU A 185 -11.37 14.49 -12.69
CA GLU A 185 -11.61 14.86 -14.10
C GLU A 185 -12.57 13.90 -14.80
N ALA A 186 -12.56 12.60 -14.41
CA ALA A 186 -13.50 11.59 -14.90
C ALA A 186 -14.90 11.67 -14.25
N GLY A 187 -15.14 12.64 -13.36
CA GLY A 187 -16.46 12.90 -12.76
C GLY A 187 -16.76 12.11 -11.47
N MET A 188 -15.77 11.42 -10.90
CA MET A 188 -15.88 10.77 -9.59
C MET A 188 -15.22 11.62 -8.50
N ALA A 189 -15.69 11.55 -7.28
CA ALA A 189 -14.95 12.13 -6.16
C ALA A 189 -13.71 11.28 -5.85
N ALA A 190 -12.58 11.92 -5.59
CA ALA A 190 -11.37 11.23 -5.13
C ALA A 190 -11.10 11.58 -3.66
N VAL A 191 -10.88 10.56 -2.83
CA VAL A 191 -10.38 10.72 -1.47
C VAL A 191 -8.96 10.16 -1.43
N ALA A 192 -7.97 11.03 -1.66
CA ALA A 192 -6.56 10.68 -1.69
C ALA A 192 -6.02 10.71 -0.25
N ILE A 193 -5.62 9.57 0.28
CA ILE A 193 -5.14 9.45 1.67
C ILE A 193 -3.62 9.36 1.73
N GLU A 194 -3.04 9.90 2.81
CA GLU A 194 -1.62 9.73 3.12
C GLU A 194 -1.40 8.38 3.83
N PRO A 195 -0.74 7.41 3.21
CA PRO A 195 -0.47 6.13 3.86
C PRO A 195 0.47 6.27 5.05
N MET A 196 0.30 5.44 6.06
CA MET A 196 1.25 5.38 7.16
C MET A 196 2.66 5.01 6.67
N GLY A 197 3.66 5.77 7.09
CA GLY A 197 5.04 5.67 6.62
C GLY A 197 5.35 6.55 5.39
N PHE A 198 4.38 7.29 4.83
CA PHE A 198 4.57 8.19 3.68
C PHE A 198 4.35 9.64 4.09
N GLY A 199 4.84 10.56 3.28
CA GLY A 199 4.62 12.00 3.40
C GLY A 199 4.76 12.55 4.81
N CYS A 200 3.72 13.19 5.32
CA CYS A 200 3.70 13.73 6.68
C CYS A 200 3.56 12.66 7.78
N ARG A 201 3.28 11.41 7.42
CA ARG A 201 3.14 10.28 8.36
C ARG A 201 4.40 9.42 8.43
N ARG A 202 5.53 9.91 7.93
CA ARG A 202 6.85 9.29 8.08
C ARG A 202 7.41 9.52 9.48
N ASP A 203 8.32 8.65 9.88
CA ASP A 203 9.14 8.90 11.05
C ASP A 203 9.88 10.25 10.92
N PRO A 204 9.81 11.15 11.92
CA PRO A 204 10.40 12.47 11.85
C PRO A 204 11.93 12.49 11.63
N LEU A 205 12.64 11.47 12.12
CA LEU A 205 14.09 11.36 11.92
C LEU A 205 14.42 11.03 10.46
N ASN A 206 13.69 10.08 9.87
CA ASN A 206 13.87 9.73 8.46
C ASN A 206 13.37 10.81 7.51
N ALA A 207 12.31 11.53 7.87
CA ALA A 207 11.82 12.66 7.10
C ALA A 207 12.90 13.76 6.87
N ARG A 208 13.81 13.94 7.83
CA ARG A 208 14.93 14.89 7.72
C ARG A 208 16.05 14.43 6.78
N GLN A 209 16.12 13.15 6.43
CA GLN A 209 17.15 12.57 5.57
C GLN A 209 16.78 12.59 4.07
N GLY A 210 15.62 13.15 3.74
CA GLY A 210 15.12 13.25 2.37
C GLY A 210 14.13 12.16 1.96
N LEU A 211 13.56 12.33 0.78
CA LEU A 211 12.44 11.53 0.28
C LEU A 211 12.81 10.08 -0.09
N ALA A 212 14.04 9.89 -0.56
CA ALA A 212 14.54 8.58 -0.98
C ALA A 212 14.93 7.66 0.19
N HIS A 213 14.88 8.16 1.43
CA HIS A 213 15.31 7.37 2.57
C HIS A 213 14.16 6.47 3.06
N LYS A 214 14.50 5.26 3.47
CA LYS A 214 13.69 4.13 3.98
C LYS A 214 12.56 4.57 4.92
N ALA A 215 11.51 5.18 4.37
CA ALA A 215 10.48 5.88 5.13
C ALA A 215 9.56 4.94 5.94
N CYS A 216 9.36 3.71 5.45
CA CYS A 216 8.46 2.75 6.07
C CYS A 216 9.09 1.91 7.17
N GLU A 217 10.43 1.79 7.19
CA GLU A 217 11.12 0.82 8.04
C GLU A 217 10.87 0.99 9.53
N PRO A 218 10.94 2.20 10.13
CA PRO A 218 10.71 2.33 11.56
C PRO A 218 9.27 1.96 11.96
N ALA A 219 8.28 2.40 11.18
CA ALA A 219 6.88 2.10 11.45
C ALA A 219 6.57 0.62 11.22
N ALA A 220 7.07 0.04 10.12
CA ALA A 220 6.87 -1.36 9.81
C ALA A 220 7.59 -2.29 10.80
N GLY A 221 8.83 -1.96 11.18
CA GLY A 221 9.57 -2.69 12.21
C GLY A 221 8.87 -2.65 13.56
N GLY A 222 8.38 -1.48 13.96
CA GLY A 222 7.57 -1.32 15.18
C GLY A 222 6.30 -2.16 15.16
N ALA A 223 5.58 -2.19 14.02
CA ALA A 223 4.40 -3.02 13.86
C ALA A 223 4.73 -4.52 14.01
N LEU A 224 5.80 -4.99 13.37
CA LEU A 224 6.24 -6.39 13.47
C LEU A 224 6.58 -6.80 14.91
N LEU A 225 7.21 -5.92 15.70
CA LEU A 225 7.50 -6.17 17.10
C LEU A 225 6.23 -6.29 17.97
N LEU A 226 5.14 -5.65 17.55
CA LEU A 226 3.84 -5.74 18.20
C LEU A 226 2.98 -6.93 17.70
N GLY A 227 3.48 -7.73 16.75
CA GLY A 227 2.70 -8.79 16.11
C GLY A 227 1.69 -8.26 15.09
N GLU A 228 1.86 -7.02 14.64
CA GLU A 228 1.05 -6.33 13.65
C GLU A 228 1.84 -6.13 12.34
N THR A 229 1.21 -5.54 11.33
CA THR A 229 1.90 -5.13 10.10
C THR A 229 1.49 -3.71 9.71
N ILE A 230 2.39 -2.99 9.04
CA ILE A 230 2.03 -1.68 8.48
C ILE A 230 0.95 -1.82 7.40
N ILE A 231 0.84 -2.97 6.73
CA ILE A 231 -0.27 -3.28 5.82
C ILE A 231 -1.60 -3.27 6.60
N GLY A 232 -1.68 -3.95 7.74
CA GLY A 232 -2.87 -3.94 8.59
C GLY A 232 -3.24 -2.54 9.06
N TRP A 233 -2.24 -1.72 9.39
CA TRP A 233 -2.47 -0.32 9.76
C TRP A 233 -3.04 0.50 8.61
N ARG A 234 -2.52 0.34 7.38
CA ARG A 234 -3.02 1.02 6.17
C ARG A 234 -4.42 0.55 5.77
N VAL A 235 -4.69 -0.75 5.87
CA VAL A 235 -6.04 -1.30 5.65
C VAL A 235 -7.04 -0.70 6.62
N TRP A 236 -6.67 -0.56 7.89
CA TRP A 236 -7.52 0.10 8.88
C TRP A 236 -7.77 1.57 8.52
N ASP A 237 -6.76 2.30 8.07
CA ASP A 237 -6.92 3.69 7.62
C ASP A 237 -7.90 3.78 6.44
N VAL A 238 -7.86 2.82 5.50
CA VAL A 238 -8.84 2.73 4.40
C VAL A 238 -10.24 2.44 4.93
N MET A 239 -10.41 1.52 5.89
CA MET A 239 -11.70 1.26 6.54
C MET A 239 -12.26 2.52 7.21
N ARG A 240 -11.41 3.30 7.87
CA ARG A 240 -11.79 4.59 8.49
C ARG A 240 -12.09 5.66 7.44
N THR A 241 -11.42 5.62 6.29
CA THR A 241 -11.74 6.48 5.15
C THR A 241 -13.13 6.17 4.58
N VAL A 242 -13.50 4.88 4.49
CA VAL A 242 -14.87 4.47 4.13
C VAL A 242 -15.89 5.01 5.15
N ASP A 243 -15.56 4.97 6.44
CA ASP A 243 -16.43 5.56 7.47
C ASP A 243 -16.53 7.09 7.32
N TYR A 244 -15.41 7.78 6.99
CA TYR A 244 -15.40 9.21 6.72
C TYR A 244 -16.27 9.56 5.49
N ILE A 245 -16.15 8.81 4.39
CA ILE A 245 -17.00 8.98 3.21
C ILE A 245 -18.47 8.93 3.60
N ALA A 246 -18.87 8.01 4.46
CA ALA A 246 -20.26 7.88 4.91
C ALA A 246 -20.77 9.07 5.75
N THR A 247 -19.90 9.93 6.25
CA THR A 247 -20.29 11.17 6.96
C THR A 247 -20.47 12.38 6.05
N ARG A 248 -20.11 12.24 4.76
CA ARG A 248 -20.10 13.36 3.80
C ARG A 248 -21.29 13.25 2.84
N PRO A 249 -22.25 14.18 2.85
CA PRO A 249 -23.44 14.10 2.00
C PRO A 249 -23.14 14.25 0.50
N GLU A 250 -21.98 14.80 0.12
CA GLU A 250 -21.56 14.93 -1.27
C GLU A 250 -20.96 13.62 -1.84
N LEU A 251 -20.60 12.65 -0.99
CA LEU A 251 -19.95 11.40 -1.34
C LEU A 251 -20.92 10.22 -1.22
N ASP A 252 -20.91 9.32 -2.19
CA ASP A 252 -21.79 8.14 -2.15
C ASP A 252 -21.12 6.96 -1.43
N ALA A 253 -21.56 6.69 -0.22
CA ALA A 253 -21.08 5.58 0.58
C ALA A 253 -21.44 4.17 0.03
N ASN A 254 -22.34 4.08 -0.96
CA ASN A 254 -22.71 2.83 -1.62
C ASN A 254 -21.93 2.58 -2.92
N ARG A 255 -21.25 3.59 -3.44
CA ARG A 255 -20.45 3.55 -4.68
C ARG A 255 -19.01 3.93 -4.38
N ILE A 256 -18.31 3.05 -3.65
CA ILE A 256 -16.92 3.26 -3.24
C ILE A 256 -15.99 2.37 -4.05
N GLY A 257 -15.02 3.00 -4.72
CA GLY A 257 -13.86 2.36 -5.33
C GLY A 257 -12.60 2.54 -4.49
N CYS A 258 -11.57 1.75 -4.77
CA CYS A 258 -10.25 1.90 -4.18
C CYS A 258 -9.18 1.63 -5.25
N MET A 259 -8.21 2.52 -5.37
CA MET A 259 -7.10 2.33 -6.32
C MET A 259 -5.76 2.76 -5.72
N GLY A 260 -4.70 2.18 -6.22
CA GLY A 260 -3.34 2.55 -5.84
C GLY A 260 -2.29 1.87 -6.68
N ILE A 261 -1.09 2.44 -6.68
CA ILE A 261 0.06 1.92 -7.39
C ILE A 261 1.18 1.50 -6.42
N SER A 262 1.93 0.43 -6.75
CA SER A 262 3.13 0.03 -6.00
C SER A 262 2.79 -0.22 -4.52
N GLY A 263 3.42 0.48 -3.56
CA GLY A 263 3.03 0.44 -2.14
C GLY A 263 1.57 0.84 -1.87
N GLY A 264 1.00 1.74 -2.69
CA GLY A 264 -0.44 2.02 -2.71
C GLY A 264 -1.26 0.88 -3.31
N GLY A 265 -0.70 0.17 -4.30
CA GLY A 265 -1.29 -1.05 -4.87
C GLY A 265 -1.37 -2.17 -3.84
N THR A 266 -0.35 -2.31 -2.98
CA THR A 266 -0.39 -3.20 -1.80
C THR A 266 -1.60 -2.87 -0.92
N ALA A 267 -1.69 -1.60 -0.51
CA ALA A 267 -2.77 -1.16 0.37
C ALA A 267 -4.15 -1.30 -0.31
N ALA A 268 -4.28 -1.01 -1.61
CA ALA A 268 -5.52 -1.17 -2.36
C ALA A 268 -5.96 -2.65 -2.45
N LEU A 269 -5.03 -3.57 -2.76
CA LEU A 269 -5.31 -5.00 -2.83
C LEU A 269 -5.81 -5.56 -1.49
N PHE A 270 -5.04 -5.35 -0.42
CA PHE A 270 -5.40 -5.85 0.91
C PHE A 270 -6.66 -5.20 1.45
N SER A 271 -6.87 -3.90 1.20
CA SER A 271 -8.09 -3.21 1.60
C SER A 271 -9.31 -3.74 0.86
N ALA A 272 -9.25 -3.90 -0.46
CA ALA A 272 -10.35 -4.47 -1.22
C ALA A 272 -10.66 -5.92 -0.81
N ALA A 273 -9.66 -6.71 -0.44
CA ALA A 273 -9.82 -8.07 0.06
C ALA A 273 -10.53 -8.12 1.43
N LEU A 274 -10.28 -7.13 2.32
CA LEU A 274 -10.71 -7.13 3.72
C LEU A 274 -11.88 -6.18 4.02
N GLU A 275 -12.16 -5.17 3.15
CA GLU A 275 -13.26 -4.22 3.30
C GLU A 275 -14.33 -4.43 2.21
N PRO A 276 -15.43 -5.11 2.51
CA PRO A 276 -16.45 -5.46 1.50
C PRO A 276 -17.26 -4.27 0.98
N ARG A 277 -17.23 -3.12 1.64
CA ARG A 277 -17.91 -1.89 1.15
C ARG A 277 -17.22 -1.29 -0.07
N ILE A 278 -15.98 -1.66 -0.37
CA ILE A 278 -15.30 -1.31 -1.63
C ILE A 278 -15.91 -2.16 -2.75
N ARG A 279 -16.58 -1.53 -3.72
CA ARG A 279 -17.32 -2.18 -4.81
C ARG A 279 -16.45 -2.49 -6.01
N ALA A 280 -15.48 -1.64 -6.29
CA ALA A 280 -14.54 -1.79 -7.38
C ALA A 280 -13.12 -1.47 -6.91
N ALA A 281 -12.15 -2.25 -7.35
CA ALA A 281 -10.75 -2.02 -7.02
C ALA A 281 -9.89 -1.95 -8.28
N MET A 282 -8.88 -1.08 -8.27
CA MET A 282 -7.83 -1.03 -9.29
C MET A 282 -6.47 -1.18 -8.61
N VAL A 283 -5.73 -2.20 -9.02
CA VAL A 283 -4.40 -2.51 -8.50
C VAL A 283 -3.39 -2.30 -9.61
N SER A 284 -2.60 -1.23 -9.48
CA SER A 284 -1.59 -0.83 -10.43
C SER A 284 -0.20 -1.26 -9.95
N GLY A 285 0.60 -1.89 -10.81
CA GLY A 285 2.00 -2.22 -10.54
C GLY A 285 2.22 -2.93 -9.20
N TYR A 286 1.37 -3.92 -8.85
CA TYR A 286 1.55 -4.70 -7.62
C TYR A 286 1.18 -6.18 -7.76
N LEU A 287 0.01 -6.53 -8.36
CA LEU A 287 -0.41 -7.94 -8.41
C LEU A 287 0.61 -8.79 -9.19
N ASN A 288 1.25 -9.69 -8.46
CA ASN A 288 2.36 -10.52 -8.93
C ASN A 288 2.38 -11.82 -8.14
N THR A 289 3.52 -12.48 -8.02
CA THR A 289 3.76 -13.53 -7.01
C THR A 289 4.73 -13.00 -5.96
N PHE A 290 4.58 -13.44 -4.70
CA PHE A 290 5.59 -13.15 -3.67
C PHE A 290 6.97 -13.69 -4.09
N ARG A 291 7.02 -14.79 -4.84
CA ARG A 291 8.26 -15.38 -5.37
C ARG A 291 9.04 -14.41 -6.26
N ASP A 292 8.36 -13.84 -7.26
CA ASP A 292 9.04 -13.15 -8.36
C ASP A 292 9.16 -11.64 -8.13
N SER A 293 8.47 -11.14 -7.12
CA SER A 293 8.58 -9.74 -6.70
C SER A 293 9.12 -9.64 -5.27
N ILE A 294 8.28 -9.69 -4.25
CA ILE A 294 8.66 -9.38 -2.86
C ILE A 294 9.82 -10.24 -2.34
N GLY A 295 9.88 -11.51 -2.71
CA GLY A 295 10.94 -12.44 -2.32
C GLY A 295 12.17 -12.45 -3.22
N SER A 296 12.16 -11.75 -4.35
CA SER A 296 13.24 -11.75 -5.34
C SER A 296 14.11 -10.50 -5.32
N LEU A 297 13.59 -9.41 -4.76
CA LEU A 297 14.23 -8.09 -4.71
C LEU A 297 14.26 -7.57 -3.26
N ALA A 298 15.09 -6.56 -3.01
CA ALA A 298 15.07 -5.82 -1.75
C ALA A 298 13.88 -4.85 -1.72
N HIS A 299 12.68 -5.39 -1.55
CA HIS A 299 11.47 -4.59 -1.41
C HIS A 299 11.42 -3.84 -0.07
N CYS A 300 10.65 -2.75 -0.05
CA CYS A 300 10.32 -2.07 1.20
C CYS A 300 9.63 -3.04 2.16
N VAL A 301 9.96 -2.95 3.42
CA VAL A 301 9.44 -3.81 4.51
C VAL A 301 7.91 -3.74 4.64
N ASP A 302 7.28 -2.71 4.10
CA ASP A 302 5.82 -2.54 4.08
C ASP A 302 5.07 -3.54 3.18
N ASN A 303 5.79 -4.40 2.47
CA ASN A 303 5.21 -5.48 1.66
C ASN A 303 5.22 -6.86 2.37
N TYR A 304 5.81 -6.94 3.56
CA TYR A 304 5.97 -8.21 4.25
C TYR A 304 4.87 -8.45 5.28
N VAL A 305 4.18 -9.58 5.13
CA VAL A 305 3.24 -10.13 6.11
C VAL A 305 3.83 -11.42 6.65
N PRO A 306 4.23 -11.49 7.94
CA PRO A 306 4.86 -12.67 8.51
C PRO A 306 4.01 -13.93 8.34
N GLY A 307 4.63 -14.97 7.79
CA GLY A 307 4.01 -16.27 7.64
C GLY A 307 2.95 -16.40 6.54
N ILE A 308 2.71 -15.37 5.72
CA ILE A 308 1.68 -15.38 4.67
C ILE A 308 1.82 -16.59 3.72
N LEU A 309 3.04 -16.95 3.33
CA LEU A 309 3.30 -18.05 2.42
C LEU A 309 2.96 -19.45 2.98
N ASN A 310 2.74 -19.58 4.29
CA ASN A 310 2.19 -20.82 4.85
C ASN A 310 0.70 -20.99 4.51
N TRP A 311 0.03 -19.92 4.05
CA TRP A 311 -1.41 -19.88 3.86
C TRP A 311 -1.83 -19.57 2.44
N ALA A 312 -1.26 -18.54 1.81
CA ALA A 312 -1.75 -17.99 0.54
C ALA A 312 -0.62 -17.35 -0.27
N GLU A 313 -0.88 -17.15 -1.55
CA GLU A 313 -0.12 -16.33 -2.48
C GLU A 313 -0.90 -15.03 -2.80
N MET A 314 -0.29 -14.06 -3.49
CA MET A 314 -0.94 -12.78 -3.84
C MET A 314 -2.25 -12.97 -4.61
N HIS A 315 -2.29 -13.91 -5.54
CA HIS A 315 -3.51 -14.19 -6.31
C HIS A 315 -4.64 -14.77 -5.46
N ASP A 316 -4.34 -15.49 -4.38
CA ASP A 316 -5.36 -15.93 -3.43
C ASP A 316 -5.97 -14.74 -2.69
N ILE A 317 -5.13 -13.75 -2.31
CA ILE A 317 -5.61 -12.50 -1.69
C ILE A 317 -6.50 -11.73 -2.66
N ALA A 318 -6.10 -11.59 -3.93
CA ALA A 318 -6.90 -10.95 -4.97
C ALA A 318 -8.23 -11.69 -5.22
N GLY A 319 -8.23 -13.02 -5.10
CA GLY A 319 -9.44 -13.85 -5.19
C GLY A 319 -10.50 -13.55 -4.13
N LEU A 320 -10.13 -12.94 -2.99
CA LEU A 320 -11.08 -12.47 -1.97
C LEU A 320 -11.96 -11.30 -2.47
N ILE A 321 -11.57 -10.63 -3.54
CA ILE A 321 -12.34 -9.51 -4.10
C ILE A 321 -13.54 -10.02 -4.90
N ALA A 322 -13.44 -11.21 -5.50
CA ALA A 322 -14.54 -11.80 -6.27
C ALA A 322 -15.84 -11.91 -5.42
N PRO A 323 -17.02 -11.67 -6.02
CA PRO A 323 -17.30 -11.32 -7.41
C PRO A 323 -17.35 -9.80 -7.68
N ARG A 324 -16.76 -8.95 -6.83
CA ARG A 324 -16.69 -7.50 -7.04
C ARG A 324 -15.73 -7.16 -8.18
N HIS A 325 -15.83 -5.92 -8.69
CA HIS A 325 -15.02 -5.49 -9.83
C HIS A 325 -13.54 -5.33 -9.45
N LEU A 326 -12.64 -5.91 -10.25
CA LEU A 326 -11.19 -5.81 -10.09
C LEU A 326 -10.53 -5.49 -11.42
N PHE A 327 -9.84 -4.38 -11.47
CA PHE A 327 -8.95 -4.01 -12.56
C PHE A 327 -7.49 -4.14 -12.12
N VAL A 328 -6.70 -4.83 -12.91
CA VAL A 328 -5.25 -4.95 -12.72
C VAL A 328 -4.57 -4.25 -13.88
N GLU A 329 -3.57 -3.40 -13.61
CA GLU A 329 -2.69 -2.90 -14.66
C GLU A 329 -1.24 -3.19 -14.35
N SER A 330 -0.48 -3.55 -15.38
CA SER A 330 0.91 -3.97 -15.26
C SER A 330 1.75 -3.44 -16.41
N GLY A 331 2.88 -2.83 -16.10
CA GLY A 331 3.88 -2.43 -17.08
C GLY A 331 4.55 -3.66 -17.72
N GLU A 332 4.65 -3.67 -19.04
CA GLU A 332 5.29 -4.78 -19.75
C GLU A 332 6.78 -4.91 -19.41
N ARG A 333 7.42 -3.79 -19.11
CA ARG A 333 8.84 -3.70 -18.74
C ARG A 333 9.06 -3.39 -17.26
N ASP A 334 8.06 -3.64 -16.41
CA ASP A 334 8.19 -3.47 -14.97
C ASP A 334 9.20 -4.48 -14.42
N ASN A 335 10.32 -3.97 -13.89
CA ASN A 335 11.39 -4.77 -13.31
C ASN A 335 11.19 -5.07 -11.83
N ILE A 336 10.20 -4.45 -11.19
CA ILE A 336 9.86 -4.65 -9.77
C ILE A 336 8.75 -5.70 -9.66
N PHE A 337 7.79 -5.67 -10.57
CA PHE A 337 6.66 -6.60 -10.66
C PHE A 337 6.62 -7.26 -12.04
N PRO A 338 7.47 -8.29 -12.29
CA PRO A 338 7.66 -8.88 -13.62
C PRO A 338 6.36 -9.35 -14.25
N ILE A 339 6.13 -8.97 -15.52
CA ILE A 339 4.87 -9.18 -16.22
C ILE A 339 4.47 -10.66 -16.36
N GLY A 340 5.43 -11.57 -16.43
CA GLY A 340 5.16 -13.02 -16.46
C GLY A 340 4.39 -13.49 -15.23
N ALA A 341 4.83 -13.08 -14.04
CA ALA A 341 4.21 -13.43 -12.78
C ALA A 341 2.89 -12.67 -12.54
N SER A 342 2.74 -11.44 -13.06
CA SER A 342 1.46 -10.74 -13.06
C SER A 342 0.41 -11.50 -13.88
N ARG A 343 0.77 -11.97 -15.07
CA ARG A 343 -0.11 -12.81 -15.93
C ARG A 343 -0.47 -14.13 -15.26
N GLU A 344 0.50 -14.80 -14.63
CA GLU A 344 0.29 -16.02 -13.83
C GLU A 344 -0.76 -15.75 -12.72
N SER A 345 -0.56 -14.71 -11.94
CA SER A 345 -1.47 -14.35 -10.85
C SER A 345 -2.88 -14.01 -11.33
N VAL A 346 -3.02 -13.22 -12.39
CA VAL A 346 -4.34 -12.89 -12.96
C VAL A 346 -5.05 -14.14 -13.47
N ALA A 347 -4.33 -15.11 -14.07
CA ALA A 347 -4.93 -16.36 -14.49
C ALA A 347 -5.53 -17.14 -13.31
N HIS A 348 -4.84 -17.23 -12.18
CA HIS A 348 -5.37 -17.83 -10.95
C HIS A 348 -6.58 -17.07 -10.37
N VAL A 349 -6.54 -15.72 -10.37
CA VAL A 349 -7.70 -14.92 -9.96
C VAL A 349 -8.91 -15.18 -10.85
N ARG A 350 -8.70 -15.36 -12.16
CA ARG A 350 -9.77 -15.68 -13.12
C ARG A 350 -10.47 -16.99 -12.80
N ASP A 351 -9.75 -18.00 -12.30
CA ASP A 351 -10.35 -19.26 -11.86
C ASP A 351 -11.32 -19.06 -10.68
N VAL A 352 -11.01 -18.14 -9.76
CA VAL A 352 -11.93 -17.76 -8.69
C VAL A 352 -13.17 -17.09 -9.28
N TYR A 353 -13.00 -16.07 -10.13
CA TYR A 353 -14.11 -15.32 -10.73
C TYR A 353 -15.05 -16.21 -11.55
N ARG A 354 -14.50 -17.24 -12.22
CA ARG A 354 -15.28 -18.22 -12.99
C ARG A 354 -16.30 -18.96 -12.13
N LEU A 355 -15.93 -19.35 -10.89
CA LEU A 355 -16.90 -20.03 -9.99
C LEU A 355 -18.02 -19.12 -9.52
N PHE A 356 -17.79 -17.81 -9.55
CA PHE A 356 -18.84 -16.81 -9.25
C PHE A 356 -19.62 -16.37 -10.50
N GLN A 357 -19.28 -16.88 -11.71
CA GLN A 357 -19.85 -16.43 -12.98
C GLN A 357 -19.71 -14.91 -13.18
N ALA A 358 -18.54 -14.38 -12.85
CA ALA A 358 -18.24 -12.95 -12.82
C ALA A 358 -16.90 -12.62 -13.53
N GLU A 359 -16.52 -13.41 -14.55
CA GLU A 359 -15.25 -13.22 -15.29
C GLU A 359 -15.19 -11.86 -15.99
N ASP A 360 -16.34 -11.31 -16.36
CA ASP A 360 -16.53 -9.98 -16.92
C ASP A 360 -16.19 -8.84 -15.95
N ARG A 361 -16.06 -9.14 -14.65
CA ARG A 361 -15.72 -8.19 -13.59
C ARG A 361 -14.23 -8.18 -13.25
N LEU A 362 -13.43 -8.95 -13.96
CA LEU A 362 -11.97 -8.98 -13.84
C LEU A 362 -11.32 -8.57 -15.16
N GLU A 363 -10.63 -7.43 -15.15
CA GLU A 363 -9.84 -6.99 -16.28
C GLU A 363 -8.35 -6.90 -15.93
N HIS A 364 -7.50 -7.16 -16.93
CA HIS A 364 -6.06 -6.98 -16.87
C HIS A 364 -5.57 -6.20 -18.09
N GLU A 365 -5.02 -5.01 -17.86
CA GLU A 365 -4.32 -4.23 -18.87
C GLU A 365 -2.81 -4.39 -18.73
N VAL A 366 -2.15 -4.80 -19.81
CA VAL A 366 -0.70 -4.75 -19.93
C VAL A 366 -0.36 -3.59 -20.85
N PHE A 367 0.43 -2.65 -20.35
CA PHE A 367 0.78 -1.43 -21.10
C PHE A 367 2.29 -1.35 -21.38
N PRO A 368 2.72 -0.67 -22.48
CA PRO A 368 4.09 -0.70 -22.98
C PRO A 368 5.00 0.30 -22.24
N ALA A 369 5.07 0.20 -20.91
CA ALA A 369 5.94 1.04 -20.08
C ALA A 369 6.59 0.23 -18.95
N GLU A 370 7.39 0.91 -18.16
CA GLU A 370 8.01 0.44 -16.94
C GLU A 370 7.04 0.56 -15.75
N HIS A 371 7.57 0.57 -14.52
CA HIS A 371 6.77 0.73 -13.31
C HIS A 371 6.13 2.13 -13.25
N SER A 372 4.87 2.25 -13.64
CA SER A 372 4.12 3.52 -13.63
C SER A 372 2.62 3.29 -13.56
N PHE A 373 1.88 4.30 -13.12
CA PHE A 373 0.43 4.35 -13.23
C PHE A 373 0.03 4.66 -14.69
N TRP A 374 -0.90 3.90 -15.25
CA TRP A 374 -1.34 4.10 -16.62
C TRP A 374 -2.75 4.71 -16.71
N GLY A 375 -3.72 4.11 -16.06
CA GLY A 375 -5.07 4.60 -15.84
C GLY A 375 -5.98 4.69 -17.06
N LYS A 376 -5.47 4.46 -18.29
CA LYS A 376 -6.23 4.71 -19.54
C LYS A 376 -7.51 3.90 -19.63
N ARG A 377 -7.48 2.65 -19.22
CA ARG A 377 -8.67 1.80 -19.18
C ARG A 377 -9.19 1.62 -17.75
N GLY A 378 -8.30 1.67 -16.75
CA GLY A 378 -8.64 1.43 -15.36
C GLY A 378 -9.57 2.50 -14.77
N ILE A 379 -9.32 3.79 -15.01
CA ILE A 379 -10.21 4.87 -14.54
C ILE A 379 -11.60 4.77 -15.19
N PRO A 380 -11.75 4.63 -16.52
CA PRO A 380 -13.05 4.37 -17.13
C PRO A 380 -13.75 3.11 -16.60
N PHE A 381 -13.00 2.01 -16.37
CA PHE A 381 -13.56 0.81 -15.78
C PHE A 381 -14.15 1.07 -14.39
N ILE A 382 -13.43 1.75 -13.51
CA ILE A 382 -13.93 2.12 -12.19
C ILE A 382 -15.17 3.02 -12.30
N ALA A 383 -15.16 4.01 -13.18
CA ALA A 383 -16.31 4.91 -13.40
C ALA A 383 -17.56 4.18 -13.90
N GLN A 384 -17.40 3.16 -14.72
CA GLN A 384 -18.50 2.35 -15.25
C GLN A 384 -19.14 1.47 -14.16
N HIS A 385 -18.39 1.07 -13.14
CA HIS A 385 -18.82 0.05 -12.18
C HIS A 385 -19.07 0.61 -10.76
N LEU A 386 -19.03 1.92 -10.61
CA LEU A 386 -19.47 2.67 -9.44
C LEU A 386 -20.71 3.50 -9.75
#